data_2cdd109f31897f72128b9ed3c80aac3e
#
_entry.id   2cdd109f31897f72128b9ed3c80aac3e
#
_cell.length_a   1.000
_cell.length_b   1.000
_cell.length_c   1.000
_cell.angle_alpha   90.00
_cell.angle_beta   90.00
_cell.angle_gamma   90.00
#
_symmetry.space_group_name_H-M   'P 1'
#
loop_
_entity.id
_entity.type
_entity.pdbx_description
1 polymer ?
#
loop_
_entity_poly.entity_id
_entity_poly.type
_entity_poly.pdbx_seq_one_letter_code
_entity_poly.pdbx_strand_id
1 'polypeptide(L)'
;TALTADINTFLKVNISWQHYYPACSSAPWQIDGVAQKLKRDGFNKLIAAHNGTVVVDPIEGRENNKHQLVEDRLGLDHVVLDAPPIKWVPYRPTAKMLVLDDVYQDGLYIPEVFPGTNIVQLPTVKTHVFTTMTGALKNAFGGLLHRYRHWTHSVIHETLVDLLQIQKEIH
;
A
#
# COMPACT_ATOMS: atom_id res chain seq x y z
N THR A 1 -12.48 4.90 -16.77
CA THR A 1 -11.74 4.23 -15.69
C THR A 1 -11.24 5.27 -14.72
N ALA A 2 -11.03 4.86 -13.50
CA ALA A 2 -10.38 5.70 -12.49
C ALA A 2 -8.84 5.69 -12.60
N LEU A 3 -8.25 5.01 -13.58
CA LEU A 3 -6.79 4.87 -13.75
C LEU A 3 -6.34 5.53 -15.06
N THR A 4 -5.15 6.14 -15.02
CA THR A 4 -4.50 6.81 -16.15
C THR A 4 -3.27 6.02 -16.58
N ALA A 5 -3.17 5.58 -17.84
CA ALA A 5 -2.15 4.64 -18.30
C ALA A 5 -0.72 5.22 -18.33
N ASP A 6 -0.56 6.51 -18.60
CA ASP A 6 0.75 7.13 -18.87
C ASP A 6 1.52 7.57 -17.61
N ILE A 7 0.93 7.40 -16.44
CA ILE A 7 1.55 7.73 -15.15
C ILE A 7 1.99 6.48 -14.39
N ASN A 8 2.83 6.65 -13.38
CA ASN A 8 3.24 5.56 -12.50
C ASN A 8 2.04 4.88 -11.86
N THR A 9 2.04 3.57 -11.84
CA THR A 9 0.99 2.74 -11.24
C THR A 9 1.59 1.84 -10.17
N PHE A 10 1.34 2.18 -8.93
CA PHE A 10 1.79 1.42 -7.77
C PHE A 10 0.87 0.23 -7.50
N LEU A 11 1.41 -0.96 -7.56
CA LEU A 11 0.76 -2.18 -7.11
C LEU A 11 1.06 -2.35 -5.62
N LYS A 12 0.16 -1.85 -4.76
CA LYS A 12 0.34 -1.94 -3.31
C LYS A 12 0.02 -3.34 -2.84
N VAL A 13 1.06 -4.15 -2.69
CA VAL A 13 0.97 -5.52 -2.18
C VAL A 13 0.87 -5.54 -0.65
N ASN A 14 0.46 -6.67 -0.11
CA ASN A 14 0.44 -6.97 1.31
C ASN A 14 1.45 -8.07 1.63
N ILE A 15 2.43 -7.77 2.46
CA ILE A 15 3.33 -8.76 3.08
C ILE A 15 3.02 -8.72 4.57
N SER A 16 2.28 -9.72 5.04
CA SER A 16 1.82 -9.77 6.43
C SER A 16 2.78 -10.50 7.35
N TRP A 17 3.61 -11.35 6.77
CA TRP A 17 4.62 -12.11 7.47
C TRP A 17 5.81 -12.39 6.57
N GLN A 18 7.01 -12.34 7.11
CA GLN A 18 8.22 -12.62 6.33
C GLN A 18 8.36 -14.10 5.96
N HIS A 19 7.80 -14.99 6.76
CA HIS A 19 7.73 -16.41 6.41
C HIS A 19 6.50 -16.68 5.54
N TYR A 20 6.62 -17.60 4.61
CA TYR A 20 5.52 -17.97 3.73
C TYR A 20 4.44 -18.76 4.48
N TYR A 21 3.22 -18.23 4.46
CA TYR A 21 2.01 -18.93 4.85
C TYR A 21 0.93 -18.73 3.78
N PRO A 22 0.28 -19.81 3.31
CA PRO A 22 -0.82 -19.69 2.36
C PRO A 22 -1.88 -18.68 2.83
N ALA A 23 -2.37 -17.85 1.90
CA ALA A 23 -3.38 -16.82 2.15
C ALA A 23 -3.02 -15.77 3.21
N CYS A 24 -1.76 -15.64 3.60
CA CYS A 24 -1.32 -14.63 4.56
C CYS A 24 -0.94 -13.30 3.88
N SER A 25 -0.15 -13.38 2.81
CA SER A 25 0.30 -12.25 2.00
C SER A 25 -0.35 -12.25 0.62
N SER A 26 -0.21 -11.18 -0.16
CA SER A 26 -0.68 -11.13 -1.56
C SER A 26 -0.12 -12.33 -2.32
N ALA A 27 -0.98 -13.06 -3.02
CA ALA A 27 -0.54 -14.23 -3.75
C ALA A 27 0.29 -13.83 -5.00
N PRO A 28 1.41 -14.52 -5.30
CA PRO A 28 2.20 -14.22 -6.49
C PRO A 28 1.38 -14.22 -7.79
N TRP A 29 0.44 -15.15 -7.94
CA TRP A 29 -0.44 -15.21 -9.11
C TRP A 29 -1.45 -14.05 -9.19
N GLN A 30 -1.81 -13.41 -8.05
CA GLN A 30 -2.61 -12.20 -8.04
C GLN A 30 -1.81 -11.03 -8.60
N ILE A 31 -0.56 -10.86 -8.14
CA ILE A 31 0.36 -9.83 -8.65
C ILE A 31 0.57 -10.03 -10.14
N ASP A 32 0.87 -11.27 -10.54
CA ASP A 32 1.09 -11.65 -11.93
C ASP A 32 -0.11 -11.33 -12.84
N GLY A 33 -1.28 -11.82 -12.48
CA GLY A 33 -2.50 -11.62 -13.27
C GLY A 33 -2.88 -10.15 -13.42
N VAL A 34 -2.79 -9.37 -12.34
CA VAL A 34 -3.10 -7.93 -12.38
C VAL A 34 -2.06 -7.18 -13.21
N ALA A 35 -0.76 -7.42 -12.99
CA ALA A 35 0.29 -6.76 -13.74
C ALA A 35 0.22 -7.06 -15.25
N GLN A 36 -0.01 -8.32 -15.63
CA GLN A 36 -0.20 -8.69 -17.04
C GLN A 36 -1.43 -8.01 -17.66
N LYS A 37 -2.54 -7.94 -16.91
CA LYS A 37 -3.75 -7.25 -17.42
C LYS A 37 -3.49 -5.76 -17.62
N LEU A 38 -2.88 -5.10 -16.66
CA LEU A 38 -2.54 -3.69 -16.75
C LEU A 38 -1.58 -3.42 -17.92
N LYS A 39 -0.54 -4.24 -18.11
CA LYS A 39 0.37 -4.11 -19.26
C LYS A 39 -0.35 -4.24 -20.60
N ARG A 40 -1.28 -5.19 -20.72
CA ARG A 40 -2.11 -5.34 -21.94
C ARG A 40 -3.02 -4.13 -22.18
N ASP A 41 -3.42 -3.44 -21.11
CA ASP A 41 -4.24 -2.22 -21.18
C ASP A 41 -3.40 -0.94 -21.37
N GLY A 42 -2.07 -1.07 -21.58
CA GLY A 42 -1.18 0.06 -21.87
C GLY A 42 -0.51 0.69 -20.63
N PHE A 43 -0.66 0.13 -19.44
CA PHE A 43 0.01 0.60 -18.23
C PHE A 43 1.45 0.06 -18.21
N ASN A 44 2.41 0.85 -18.62
CA ASN A 44 3.81 0.41 -18.78
C ASN A 44 4.72 0.77 -17.58
N LYS A 45 4.26 1.63 -16.66
CA LYS A 45 5.02 2.09 -15.50
C LYS A 45 4.48 1.47 -14.22
N LEU A 46 4.62 0.15 -14.11
CA LEU A 46 4.15 -0.62 -12.96
C LEU A 46 5.25 -0.78 -11.92
N ILE A 47 4.94 -0.47 -10.67
CA ILE A 47 5.87 -0.50 -9.54
C ILE A 47 5.24 -1.30 -8.40
N ALA A 48 5.85 -2.39 -7.99
CA ALA A 48 5.44 -3.12 -6.80
C ALA A 48 5.83 -2.32 -5.56
N ALA A 49 4.88 -2.10 -4.66
CA ALA A 49 5.11 -1.29 -3.46
C ALA A 49 4.62 -1.99 -2.20
N HIS A 50 5.48 -2.01 -1.19
CA HIS A 50 5.12 -2.47 0.15
C HIS A 50 5.88 -1.67 1.22
N ASN A 51 5.69 -2.01 2.47
CA ASN A 51 6.36 -1.37 3.59
C ASN A 51 6.68 -2.41 4.65
N GLY A 52 7.69 -2.13 5.45
CA GLY A 52 7.99 -2.88 6.65
C GLY A 52 6.91 -2.73 7.73
N THR A 53 6.95 -3.60 8.70
CA THR A 53 6.20 -3.49 9.94
C THR A 53 7.14 -3.72 11.12
N VAL A 54 6.65 -3.59 12.34
CA VAL A 54 7.44 -3.85 13.55
C VAL A 54 8.02 -5.28 13.57
N VAL A 55 7.32 -6.22 12.92
CA VAL A 55 7.63 -7.67 12.98
C VAL A 55 7.92 -8.29 11.62
N VAL A 56 7.96 -7.50 10.55
CA VAL A 56 8.15 -8.01 9.19
C VAL A 56 9.27 -7.25 8.50
N ASP A 57 10.34 -8.00 8.17
CA ASP A 57 11.34 -7.53 7.22
C ASP A 57 10.73 -7.52 5.80
N PRO A 58 10.69 -6.36 5.13
CA PRO A 58 10.05 -6.25 3.83
C PRO A 58 10.79 -6.99 2.72
N ILE A 59 12.11 -7.06 2.77
CA ILE A 59 12.92 -7.71 1.74
C ILE A 59 12.83 -9.22 1.88
N GLU A 60 13.09 -9.74 3.08
CA GLU A 60 12.93 -11.18 3.36
C GLU A 60 11.49 -11.65 3.06
N GLY A 61 10.51 -10.83 3.44
CA GLY A 61 9.10 -11.13 3.16
C GLY A 61 8.78 -11.18 1.67
N ARG A 62 9.35 -10.28 0.86
CA ARG A 62 9.22 -10.25 -0.60
C ARG A 62 9.78 -11.53 -1.25
N GLU A 63 10.97 -11.95 -0.82
CA GLU A 63 11.63 -13.15 -1.32
C GLU A 63 10.88 -14.42 -0.92
N ASN A 64 10.58 -14.59 0.36
CA ASN A 64 9.93 -15.78 0.90
C ASN A 64 8.50 -15.97 0.36
N ASN A 65 7.75 -14.89 0.18
CA ASN A 65 6.40 -14.92 -0.43
C ASN A 65 6.44 -14.99 -1.97
N LYS A 66 7.62 -15.10 -2.59
CA LYS A 66 7.82 -15.28 -4.04
C LYS A 66 7.35 -14.10 -4.90
N HIS A 67 7.21 -12.91 -4.30
CA HIS A 67 6.87 -11.70 -5.04
C HIS A 67 7.98 -11.33 -6.00
N GLN A 68 9.25 -11.41 -5.56
CA GLN A 68 10.42 -11.11 -6.37
C GLN A 68 10.43 -11.90 -7.68
N LEU A 69 10.11 -13.19 -7.66
CA LEU A 69 10.11 -14.01 -8.87
C LEU A 69 9.14 -13.51 -9.94
N VAL A 70 7.99 -12.99 -9.51
CA VAL A 70 6.98 -12.42 -10.41
C VAL A 70 7.43 -11.05 -10.90
N GLU A 71 7.92 -10.21 -10.01
CA GLU A 71 8.40 -8.86 -10.30
C GLU A 71 9.55 -8.91 -11.32
N ASP A 72 10.57 -9.74 -11.08
CA ASP A 72 11.71 -9.92 -11.98
C ASP A 72 11.27 -10.46 -13.35
N ARG A 73 10.40 -11.46 -13.39
CA ARG A 73 9.88 -12.04 -14.64
C ARG A 73 9.10 -11.02 -15.46
N LEU A 74 8.35 -10.13 -14.80
CA LEU A 74 7.54 -9.12 -15.47
C LEU A 74 8.29 -7.78 -15.66
N GLY A 75 9.52 -7.65 -15.17
CA GLY A 75 10.27 -6.41 -15.21
C GLY A 75 9.53 -5.29 -14.48
N LEU A 76 9.01 -5.56 -13.27
CA LEU A 76 8.39 -4.55 -12.40
C LEU A 76 9.47 -3.91 -11.54
N ASP A 77 9.45 -2.59 -11.45
CA ASP A 77 10.18 -1.89 -10.40
C ASP A 77 9.62 -2.25 -9.02
N HIS A 78 10.45 -2.08 -7.99
CA HIS A 78 10.06 -2.39 -6.60
C HIS A 78 10.50 -1.29 -5.66
N VAL A 79 9.64 -0.92 -4.72
CA VAL A 79 9.95 0.07 -3.68
C VAL A 79 9.45 -0.38 -2.30
N VAL A 80 10.24 -0.06 -1.28
CA VAL A 80 9.84 -0.14 0.13
C VAL A 80 9.48 1.26 0.58
N LEU A 81 8.21 1.50 0.88
CA LEU A 81 7.65 2.85 1.10
C LEU A 81 8.17 3.55 2.37
N ASP A 82 8.67 2.79 3.34
CA ASP A 82 9.23 3.31 4.59
C ASP A 82 10.75 3.15 4.69
N ALA A 83 11.42 2.98 3.55
CA ALA A 83 12.87 2.90 3.43
C ALA A 83 13.43 3.85 2.36
N PRO A 84 14.69 4.28 2.45
CA PRO A 84 15.33 5.04 1.39
C PRO A 84 15.26 4.32 0.03
N PRO A 85 15.13 5.03 -1.09
CA PRO A 85 15.17 6.50 -1.22
C PRO A 85 13.85 7.23 -0.95
N ILE A 86 12.76 6.52 -0.67
CA ILE A 86 11.42 7.10 -0.50
C ILE A 86 11.39 8.04 0.72
N LYS A 87 10.91 9.25 0.50
CA LYS A 87 10.70 10.24 1.55
C LYS A 87 9.22 10.37 1.88
N TRP A 88 8.94 10.76 3.11
CA TRP A 88 7.61 11.12 3.56
C TRP A 88 7.52 12.65 3.60
N VAL A 89 6.52 13.20 2.91
CA VAL A 89 6.33 14.64 2.77
C VAL A 89 5.08 15.08 3.52
N PRO A 90 5.06 16.31 4.07
CA PRO A 90 3.86 16.85 4.70
C PRO A 90 2.69 16.86 3.72
N TYR A 91 1.52 16.47 4.21
CA TYR A 91 0.29 16.46 3.43
C TYR A 91 -0.84 17.07 4.24
N ARG A 92 -1.60 17.93 3.61
CA ARG A 92 -2.79 18.55 4.22
C ARG A 92 -4.03 18.15 3.41
N PRO A 93 -4.90 17.28 3.94
CA PRO A 93 -6.16 16.94 3.30
C PRO A 93 -7.01 18.19 3.04
N THR A 94 -7.77 18.18 1.95
CA THR A 94 -8.75 19.23 1.67
C THR A 94 -10.06 18.98 2.42
N ALA A 95 -10.40 17.71 2.62
CA ALA A 95 -11.54 17.32 3.42
C ALA A 95 -11.17 17.29 4.92
N LYS A 96 -12.17 17.57 5.76
CA LYS A 96 -12.04 17.36 7.20
C LYS A 96 -11.92 15.87 7.49
N MET A 97 -10.88 15.50 8.23
CA MET A 97 -10.67 14.14 8.68
C MET A 97 -11.58 13.79 9.85
N LEU A 98 -11.94 12.52 9.98
CA LEU A 98 -12.75 12.04 11.09
C LEU A 98 -11.94 11.96 12.38
N VAL A 99 -10.70 11.48 12.29
CA VAL A 99 -9.83 11.23 13.45
C VAL A 99 -8.37 11.58 13.24
N LEU A 100 -7.88 11.65 11.98
CA LEU A 100 -6.44 11.80 11.74
C LEU A 100 -5.89 13.14 12.20
N ASP A 101 -6.69 14.22 12.14
CA ASP A 101 -6.29 15.54 12.63
C ASP A 101 -6.12 15.54 14.16
N ASP A 102 -6.90 14.74 14.88
CA ASP A 102 -6.82 14.61 16.34
C ASP A 102 -5.65 13.73 16.77
N VAL A 103 -5.36 12.67 16.01
CA VAL A 103 -4.27 11.72 16.31
C VAL A 103 -2.90 12.30 15.95
N TYR A 104 -2.80 13.00 14.80
CA TYR A 104 -1.55 13.56 14.29
C TYR A 104 -1.57 15.09 14.34
N GLN A 105 -1.50 15.65 15.52
CA GLN A 105 -1.52 17.11 15.74
C GLN A 105 -0.37 17.86 15.06
N ASP A 106 0.77 17.17 14.83
CA ASP A 106 1.92 17.71 14.10
C ASP A 106 1.76 17.64 12.58
N GLY A 107 0.60 17.17 12.09
CA GLY A 107 0.27 17.03 10.68
C GLY A 107 0.48 15.64 10.12
N LEU A 108 -0.08 15.43 8.93
CA LEU A 108 -0.01 14.17 8.20
C LEU A 108 1.18 14.16 7.25
N TYR A 109 1.69 12.97 7.00
CA TYR A 109 2.76 12.73 6.03
C TYR A 109 2.39 11.55 5.15
N ILE A 110 2.67 11.67 3.86
CA ILE A 110 2.48 10.60 2.86
C ILE A 110 3.78 10.36 2.10
N PRO A 111 3.96 9.18 1.49
CA PRO A 111 5.10 8.96 0.59
C PRO A 111 5.07 9.92 -0.60
N GLU A 112 6.20 10.58 -0.88
CA GLU A 112 6.34 11.57 -1.96
C GLU A 112 6.01 11.02 -3.35
N VAL A 113 6.03 9.71 -3.50
CA VAL A 113 5.81 9.00 -4.78
C VAL A 113 4.34 8.81 -5.14
N PHE A 114 3.40 9.05 -4.24
CA PHE A 114 1.99 8.77 -4.49
C PHE A 114 1.18 9.91 -5.15
N PRO A 115 1.41 11.20 -4.83
CA PRO A 115 0.63 12.26 -5.46
C PRO A 115 0.71 12.23 -6.98
N GLY A 116 -0.45 12.27 -7.65
CA GLY A 116 -0.56 12.24 -9.11
C GLY A 116 -0.23 10.88 -9.74
N THR A 117 -0.34 9.78 -8.99
CA THR A 117 -0.10 8.42 -9.50
C THR A 117 -1.29 7.51 -9.29
N ASN A 118 -1.32 6.38 -9.99
CA ASN A 118 -2.30 5.34 -9.71
C ASN A 118 -1.84 4.47 -8.53
N ILE A 119 -2.78 4.10 -7.65
CA ILE A 119 -2.55 3.15 -6.56
C ILE A 119 -3.56 2.01 -6.67
N VAL A 120 -3.10 0.83 -7.00
CA VAL A 120 -3.90 -0.39 -7.08
C VAL A 120 -3.62 -1.26 -5.86
N GLN A 121 -4.63 -1.41 -4.99
CA GLN A 121 -4.51 -2.20 -3.77
C GLN A 121 -4.64 -3.70 -4.09
N LEU A 122 -3.64 -4.49 -3.73
CA LEU A 122 -3.61 -5.96 -3.90
C LEU A 122 -3.62 -6.66 -2.54
N PRO A 123 -4.71 -6.60 -1.78
CA PRO A 123 -4.79 -7.22 -0.46
C PRO A 123 -5.02 -8.71 -0.55
N THR A 124 -4.72 -9.40 0.55
CA THR A 124 -5.33 -10.70 0.87
C THR A 124 -6.56 -10.45 1.72
N VAL A 125 -7.69 -11.02 1.36
CA VAL A 125 -8.91 -11.01 2.20
C VAL A 125 -8.73 -12.06 3.29
N LYS A 126 -8.66 -11.62 4.53
CA LYS A 126 -8.43 -12.46 5.72
C LYS A 126 -8.91 -11.77 6.98
N THR A 127 -8.99 -12.51 8.09
CA THR A 127 -9.30 -11.95 9.41
C THR A 127 -8.18 -11.03 9.92
N HIS A 128 -8.53 -10.09 10.79
CA HIS A 128 -7.58 -9.18 11.42
C HIS A 128 -8.06 -8.77 12.82
N VAL A 129 -7.14 -8.73 13.77
CA VAL A 129 -7.44 -8.50 15.19
C VAL A 129 -8.10 -7.14 15.47
N PHE A 130 -7.70 -6.07 14.78
CA PHE A 130 -8.23 -4.72 15.00
C PHE A 130 -9.38 -4.34 14.05
N THR A 131 -9.40 -4.86 12.83
CA THR A 131 -10.36 -4.45 11.80
C THR A 131 -11.35 -5.56 11.43
N THR A 132 -11.39 -6.65 12.19
CA THR A 132 -12.16 -7.87 11.91
C THR A 132 -11.70 -8.54 10.62
N MET A 133 -11.54 -7.79 9.54
CA MET A 133 -11.06 -8.28 8.25
C MET A 133 -10.00 -7.36 7.62
N THR A 134 -9.18 -7.93 6.76
CA THR A 134 -8.27 -7.21 5.87
C THR A 134 -8.86 -7.15 4.47
N GLY A 135 -8.81 -5.99 3.85
CA GLY A 135 -9.20 -5.73 2.46
C GLY A 135 -8.41 -4.56 1.90
N ALA A 136 -8.88 -3.95 0.81
CA ALA A 136 -8.18 -2.84 0.15
C ALA A 136 -7.94 -1.64 1.07
N LEU A 137 -8.96 -1.22 1.84
CA LEU A 137 -8.82 -0.10 2.78
C LEU A 137 -7.76 -0.40 3.85
N LYS A 138 -7.76 -1.61 4.43
CA LYS A 138 -6.74 -1.98 5.41
C LYS A 138 -5.34 -2.09 4.80
N ASN A 139 -5.23 -2.46 3.53
CA ASN A 139 -3.95 -2.51 2.83
C ASN A 139 -3.38 -1.09 2.61
N ALA A 140 -4.22 -0.11 2.34
CA ALA A 140 -3.84 1.30 2.24
C ALA A 140 -3.20 1.84 3.55
N PHE A 141 -3.65 1.35 4.70
CA PHE A 141 -3.10 1.70 6.01
C PHE A 141 -1.57 1.53 6.11
N GLY A 142 -1.03 0.49 5.48
CA GLY A 142 0.40 0.22 5.48
C GLY A 142 1.22 1.11 4.53
N GLY A 143 0.62 1.93 3.67
CA GLY A 143 1.35 2.69 2.66
C GLY A 143 1.00 4.16 2.58
N LEU A 144 -0.16 4.56 3.08
CA LEU A 144 -0.63 5.95 3.05
C LEU A 144 -0.53 6.67 4.38
N LEU A 145 -0.28 5.94 5.46
CA LEU A 145 -0.22 6.52 6.79
C LEU A 145 1.21 6.50 7.32
N HIS A 146 1.53 7.54 8.11
CA HIS A 146 2.80 7.77 8.77
C HIS A 146 3.36 6.51 9.46
N ARG A 147 4.68 6.46 9.67
CA ARG A 147 5.35 5.34 10.38
C ARG A 147 4.78 5.05 11.77
N TYR A 148 4.15 6.03 12.42
CA TYR A 148 3.45 5.87 13.70
C TYR A 148 1.98 5.49 13.55
N ARG A 149 1.59 4.87 12.45
CA ARG A 149 0.21 4.43 12.14
C ARG A 149 -0.45 3.60 13.24
N HIS A 150 0.35 2.92 14.07
CA HIS A 150 -0.17 2.15 15.20
C HIS A 150 -0.90 3.01 16.26
N TRP A 151 -0.67 4.32 16.29
CA TRP A 151 -1.40 5.25 17.18
C TRP A 151 -2.90 5.30 16.86
N THR A 152 -3.29 4.96 15.64
CA THR A 152 -4.70 4.98 15.22
C THR A 152 -5.42 3.65 15.45
N HIS A 153 -4.81 2.63 16.07
CA HIS A 153 -5.44 1.33 16.23
C HIS A 153 -6.73 1.37 17.05
N SER A 154 -6.86 2.30 18.02
CA SER A 154 -8.08 2.48 18.82
C SER A 154 -9.24 3.11 18.02
N VAL A 155 -8.95 3.79 16.92
CA VAL A 155 -9.89 4.49 16.02
C VAL A 155 -9.69 4.05 14.57
N ILE A 156 -9.37 2.77 14.37
CA ILE A 156 -8.90 2.27 13.08
C ILE A 156 -9.98 2.30 12.00
N HIS A 157 -11.25 2.15 12.36
CA HIS A 157 -12.34 2.15 11.37
C HIS A 157 -12.50 3.53 10.74
N GLU A 158 -12.52 4.57 11.55
CA GLU A 158 -12.56 5.97 11.10
C GLU A 158 -11.29 6.32 10.32
N THR A 159 -10.12 5.87 10.81
CA THR A 159 -8.83 6.01 10.10
C THR A 159 -8.88 5.44 8.68
N LEU A 160 -9.51 4.29 8.48
CA LEU A 160 -9.63 3.70 7.13
C LEU A 160 -10.52 4.54 6.20
N VAL A 161 -11.53 5.21 6.72
CA VAL A 161 -12.36 6.15 5.95
C VAL A 161 -11.55 7.37 5.56
N ASP A 162 -10.80 7.94 6.50
CA ASP A 162 -9.90 9.08 6.24
C ASP A 162 -8.86 8.73 5.17
N LEU A 163 -8.25 7.54 5.24
CA LEU A 163 -7.28 7.08 4.24
C LEU A 163 -7.90 6.91 2.84
N LEU A 164 -9.15 6.46 2.76
CA LEU A 164 -9.85 6.41 1.48
C LEU A 164 -10.03 7.81 0.88
N GLN A 165 -10.35 8.80 1.72
CA GLN A 165 -10.46 10.19 1.29
C GLN A 165 -9.11 10.73 0.82
N ILE A 166 -8.03 10.51 1.57
CA ILE A 166 -6.67 10.90 1.17
C ILE A 166 -6.31 10.25 -0.17
N GLN A 167 -6.56 8.94 -0.33
CA GLN A 167 -6.24 8.25 -1.60
C GLN A 167 -7.00 8.84 -2.78
N LYS A 168 -8.24 9.31 -2.60
CA LYS A 168 -9.01 9.99 -3.65
C LYS A 168 -8.47 11.36 -4.00
N GLU A 169 -7.90 12.08 -3.02
CA GLU A 169 -7.38 13.42 -3.24
C GLU A 169 -6.02 13.42 -3.94
N ILE A 170 -5.19 12.41 -3.69
CA ILE A 170 -3.81 12.35 -4.21
C ILE A 170 -3.70 11.69 -5.59
N HIS A 171 -4.77 11.05 -6.05
CA HIS A 171 -4.84 10.37 -7.36
C HIS A 171 -4.98 11.31 -8.55
#